data_4ac4f20b7ae2b8ea95e001ddeb5032bb
#
_entry.id   4ac4f20b7ae2b8ea95e001ddeb5032bb
#
_cell.length_a   1.000
_cell.length_b   1.000
_cell.length_c   1.000
_cell.angle_alpha   90.00
_cell.angle_beta   90.00
_cell.angle_gamma   90.00
#
_symmetry.space_group_name_H-M   'P 1'
#
loop_
_entity.id
_entity.type
_entity.pdbx_description
1 polymer ?
#
loop_
_entity_poly.entity_id
_entity_poly.type
_entity_poly.pdbx_seq_one_letter_code
_entity_poly.pdbx_strand_id
1 'polypeptide(L)'
;AMAAGEIPVDAEHFPDQALRTYVTDYCDTNKDNRLSAAECEAVQCIDLFEMKITKVADMTGIEHFTNLRELLVCGNQITALDLSGMAKLEKLDVSGCSKLLSLKLTGCSALTQLDASSCALTTLDLTGCSALKTVACSYNALTALDVSGSEKLTTLECSANRLTALDLSGHKALKVLTCSLNSLTKLDLTGCTALESLDCSDNALTALDLSGCTALNATTQGDGKAENPILSPQYLPEQTGAVVDKEQCTVYLDAIVGKDN
;
A
#
# COMPACT_ATOMS: atom_id res chain seq x y z
N ALA A 1 -22.13 -24.56 -31.72
CA ALA A 1 -20.90 -23.98 -32.23
C ALA A 1 -20.57 -22.84 -31.31
N MET A 2 -19.38 -22.85 -30.68
CA MET A 2 -18.91 -21.75 -29.80
C MET A 2 -18.79 -20.48 -30.65
N ALA A 3 -19.39 -19.39 -30.20
CA ALA A 3 -19.07 -18.11 -30.79
C ALA A 3 -17.60 -17.78 -30.43
N ALA A 4 -16.82 -17.31 -31.38
CA ALA A 4 -15.43 -17.01 -31.16
C ALA A 4 -15.31 -15.86 -30.13
N GLY A 5 -14.68 -16.13 -29.00
CA GLY A 5 -14.42 -15.12 -27.97
C GLY A 5 -15.25 -15.21 -26.70
N GLU A 6 -16.17 -16.18 -26.57
CA GLU A 6 -16.87 -16.42 -25.30
C GLU A 6 -16.00 -17.26 -24.34
N ILE A 7 -15.96 -16.88 -23.07
CA ILE A 7 -15.19 -17.54 -22.04
C ILE A 7 -16.12 -18.39 -21.18
N PRO A 8 -15.95 -19.73 -21.14
CA PRO A 8 -16.77 -20.59 -20.29
C PRO A 8 -16.59 -20.23 -18.80
N VAL A 9 -17.68 -20.21 -18.04
CA VAL A 9 -17.63 -20.07 -16.58
C VAL A 9 -17.54 -21.46 -15.97
N ASP A 10 -16.37 -22.06 -16.02
CA ASP A 10 -16.09 -23.43 -15.59
C ASP A 10 -14.81 -23.50 -14.74
N ALA A 11 -14.44 -24.72 -14.30
CA ALA A 11 -13.27 -24.91 -13.44
C ALA A 11 -11.92 -24.78 -14.18
N GLU A 12 -11.91 -24.76 -15.51
CA GLU A 12 -10.71 -24.52 -16.29
C GLU A 12 -10.36 -23.04 -16.35
N HIS A 13 -11.38 -22.17 -16.53
CA HIS A 13 -11.20 -20.72 -16.67
C HIS A 13 -11.28 -19.98 -15.33
N PHE A 14 -12.06 -20.50 -14.38
CA PHE A 14 -12.22 -19.97 -13.02
C PHE A 14 -12.10 -21.14 -12.02
N PRO A 15 -10.90 -21.59 -11.68
CA PRO A 15 -10.68 -22.80 -10.87
C PRO A 15 -11.23 -22.67 -9.45
N ASP A 16 -11.18 -21.47 -8.83
CA ASP A 16 -11.75 -21.26 -7.52
C ASP A 16 -13.28 -21.26 -7.57
N GLN A 17 -13.90 -22.13 -6.77
CA GLN A 17 -15.36 -22.29 -6.78
C GLN A 17 -16.08 -21.04 -6.28
N ALA A 18 -15.53 -20.36 -5.27
CA ALA A 18 -16.17 -19.16 -4.70
C ALA A 18 -16.11 -17.99 -5.69
N LEU A 19 -14.96 -17.81 -6.38
CA LEU A 19 -14.83 -16.85 -7.46
C LEU A 19 -15.76 -17.20 -8.62
N ARG A 20 -15.78 -18.46 -9.05
CA ARG A 20 -16.66 -18.92 -10.15
C ARG A 20 -18.13 -18.67 -9.84
N THR A 21 -18.54 -18.91 -8.59
CA THR A 21 -19.93 -18.61 -8.17
C THR A 21 -20.21 -17.11 -8.26
N TYR A 22 -19.29 -16.27 -7.80
CA TYR A 22 -19.41 -14.82 -7.95
C TYR A 22 -19.55 -14.42 -9.42
N VAL A 23 -18.70 -14.95 -10.29
CA VAL A 23 -18.74 -14.67 -11.74
C VAL A 23 -20.07 -15.10 -12.34
N THR A 24 -20.55 -16.30 -12.00
CA THR A 24 -21.88 -16.78 -12.46
C THR A 24 -23.00 -15.87 -11.98
N ASP A 25 -22.95 -15.42 -10.75
CA ASP A 25 -24.07 -14.69 -10.15
C ASP A 25 -24.11 -13.21 -10.56
N TYR A 26 -22.96 -12.59 -10.79
CA TYR A 26 -22.86 -11.14 -10.97
C TYR A 26 -22.26 -10.69 -12.31
N CYS A 27 -21.49 -11.54 -13.01
CA CYS A 27 -20.83 -11.17 -14.25
C CYS A 27 -21.51 -11.80 -15.47
N ASP A 28 -21.98 -13.05 -15.37
CA ASP A 28 -22.77 -13.73 -16.40
C ASP A 28 -24.24 -13.26 -16.32
N THR A 29 -24.55 -12.22 -17.07
CA THR A 29 -25.83 -11.51 -16.96
C THR A 29 -26.99 -12.26 -17.63
N ASN A 30 -26.71 -13.04 -18.67
CA ASN A 30 -27.70 -13.83 -19.42
C ASN A 30 -27.87 -15.27 -18.88
N LYS A 31 -27.00 -15.66 -17.91
CA LYS A 31 -26.99 -16.95 -17.21
C LYS A 31 -26.83 -18.17 -18.18
N ASP A 32 -26.01 -17.99 -19.19
CA ASP A 32 -25.71 -19.08 -20.14
C ASP A 32 -24.43 -19.88 -19.78
N ASN A 33 -23.82 -19.56 -18.63
CA ASN A 33 -22.53 -20.08 -18.11
C ASN A 33 -21.35 -19.75 -19.03
N ARG A 34 -21.39 -18.58 -19.66
CA ARG A 34 -20.34 -18.03 -20.49
C ARG A 34 -20.22 -16.52 -20.21
N LEU A 35 -19.06 -15.99 -20.48
CA LEU A 35 -18.87 -14.56 -20.54
C LEU A 35 -18.63 -14.14 -21.97
N SER A 36 -19.52 -13.33 -22.49
CA SER A 36 -19.33 -12.62 -23.76
C SER A 36 -18.30 -11.48 -23.54
N ALA A 37 -17.74 -10.97 -24.62
CA ALA A 37 -16.87 -9.79 -24.55
C ALA A 37 -17.57 -8.60 -23.89
N ALA A 38 -18.86 -8.40 -24.17
CA ALA A 38 -19.63 -7.31 -23.57
C ALA A 38 -19.81 -7.47 -22.06
N GLU A 39 -19.99 -8.68 -21.55
CA GLU A 39 -20.08 -8.96 -20.12
C GLU A 39 -18.73 -8.76 -19.43
N CYS A 40 -17.63 -9.23 -20.02
CA CYS A 40 -16.29 -8.97 -19.52
C CYS A 40 -15.99 -7.46 -19.46
N GLU A 41 -16.34 -6.71 -20.50
CA GLU A 41 -16.11 -5.26 -20.57
C GLU A 41 -17.03 -4.46 -19.64
N ALA A 42 -18.19 -4.99 -19.28
CA ALA A 42 -19.13 -4.36 -18.36
C ALA A 42 -18.65 -4.41 -16.90
N VAL A 43 -17.78 -5.37 -16.53
CA VAL A 43 -17.28 -5.52 -15.16
C VAL A 43 -16.20 -4.46 -14.90
N GLN A 44 -16.52 -3.48 -14.06
CA GLN A 44 -15.59 -2.41 -13.63
C GLN A 44 -15.20 -2.53 -12.17
N CYS A 45 -15.95 -3.26 -11.36
CA CYS A 45 -15.70 -3.46 -9.94
C CYS A 45 -15.96 -4.93 -9.57
N ILE A 46 -15.04 -5.53 -8.84
CA ILE A 46 -15.24 -6.80 -8.14
C ILE A 46 -15.01 -6.54 -6.66
N ASP A 47 -16.06 -6.64 -5.87
CA ASP A 47 -16.05 -6.43 -4.43
C ASP A 47 -16.50 -7.71 -3.71
N LEU A 48 -15.51 -8.53 -3.34
CA LEU A 48 -15.77 -9.75 -2.57
C LEU A 48 -16.01 -9.46 -1.10
N PHE A 49 -15.52 -8.30 -0.60
CA PHE A 49 -15.69 -7.91 0.79
C PHE A 49 -17.14 -7.54 1.11
N GLU A 50 -17.77 -6.69 0.29
CA GLU A 50 -19.18 -6.34 0.45
C GLU A 50 -20.07 -7.60 0.36
N MET A 51 -19.73 -8.51 -0.53
CA MET A 51 -20.44 -9.80 -0.71
C MET A 51 -20.11 -10.82 0.39
N LYS A 52 -19.23 -10.48 1.36
CA LYS A 52 -18.80 -11.38 2.45
C LYS A 52 -18.16 -12.68 1.96
N ILE A 53 -17.51 -12.64 0.81
CA ILE A 53 -16.78 -13.78 0.22
C ILE A 53 -15.34 -13.71 0.72
N THR A 54 -14.94 -14.65 1.59
CA THR A 54 -13.64 -14.63 2.29
C THR A 54 -12.85 -15.93 2.11
N LYS A 55 -13.21 -16.77 1.14
CA LYS A 55 -12.61 -18.09 0.95
C LYS A 55 -11.93 -18.27 -0.41
N VAL A 56 -11.89 -17.22 -1.23
CA VAL A 56 -11.23 -17.31 -2.55
C VAL A 56 -9.73 -17.49 -2.31
N ALA A 57 -9.18 -18.53 -2.92
CA ALA A 57 -7.76 -18.88 -2.83
C ALA A 57 -7.02 -18.66 -4.16
N ASP A 58 -7.74 -18.63 -5.27
CA ASP A 58 -7.21 -18.48 -6.62
C ASP A 58 -8.07 -17.48 -7.42
N MET A 59 -7.42 -16.43 -7.92
CA MET A 59 -8.06 -15.37 -8.70
C MET A 59 -7.89 -15.58 -10.22
N THR A 60 -7.44 -16.75 -10.67
CA THR A 60 -7.35 -17.08 -12.09
C THR A 60 -8.69 -16.85 -12.78
N GLY A 61 -8.67 -16.18 -13.93
CA GLY A 61 -9.86 -15.73 -14.68
C GLY A 61 -10.12 -14.24 -14.53
N ILE A 62 -9.52 -13.58 -13.51
CA ILE A 62 -9.67 -12.14 -13.31
C ILE A 62 -9.13 -11.33 -14.51
N GLU A 63 -8.15 -11.84 -15.22
CA GLU A 63 -7.50 -11.23 -16.37
C GLU A 63 -8.46 -11.02 -17.55
N HIS A 64 -9.61 -11.70 -17.56
CA HIS A 64 -10.64 -11.51 -18.59
C HIS A 64 -11.40 -10.18 -18.45
N PHE A 65 -11.40 -9.58 -17.27
CA PHE A 65 -12.09 -8.31 -16.97
C PHE A 65 -11.21 -7.10 -17.29
N THR A 66 -10.96 -6.85 -18.57
CA THR A 66 -10.00 -5.84 -19.05
C THR A 66 -10.38 -4.39 -18.75
N ASN A 67 -11.64 -4.14 -18.36
CA ASN A 67 -12.14 -2.81 -17.94
C ASN A 67 -12.19 -2.65 -16.41
N LEU A 68 -11.68 -3.64 -15.64
CA LEU A 68 -11.70 -3.59 -14.19
C LEU A 68 -10.95 -2.36 -13.68
N ARG A 69 -11.63 -1.57 -12.83
CA ARG A 69 -11.10 -0.38 -12.15
C ARG A 69 -10.88 -0.61 -10.67
N GLU A 70 -11.73 -1.42 -10.05
CA GLU A 70 -11.66 -1.69 -8.62
C GLU A 70 -11.67 -3.19 -8.36
N LEU A 71 -10.71 -3.66 -7.58
CA LEU A 71 -10.63 -5.05 -7.12
C LEU A 71 -10.47 -5.03 -5.59
N LEU A 72 -11.54 -5.42 -4.88
CA LEU A 72 -11.62 -5.42 -3.43
C LEU A 72 -11.81 -6.86 -2.94
N VAL A 73 -10.72 -7.49 -2.54
CA VAL A 73 -10.67 -8.93 -2.21
C VAL A 73 -10.08 -9.17 -0.81
N CYS A 74 -10.15 -8.17 0.06
CA CYS A 74 -9.54 -8.22 1.39
C CYS A 74 -10.03 -9.44 2.20
N GLY A 75 -9.15 -9.95 3.07
CA GLY A 75 -9.45 -11.06 3.98
C GLY A 75 -9.62 -12.43 3.29
N ASN A 76 -9.29 -12.55 2.00
CA ASN A 76 -9.36 -13.82 1.28
C ASN A 76 -8.12 -14.70 1.49
N GLN A 77 -8.12 -15.92 0.95
CA GLN A 77 -7.10 -16.96 1.15
C GLN A 77 -6.07 -17.00 -0.01
N ILE A 78 -6.01 -15.93 -0.80
CA ILE A 78 -5.18 -15.82 -2.00
C ILE A 78 -3.70 -15.98 -1.63
N THR A 79 -2.97 -16.81 -2.37
CA THR A 79 -1.52 -17.04 -2.15
C THR A 79 -0.65 -16.29 -3.15
N ALA A 80 -1.17 -16.06 -4.34
CA ALA A 80 -0.53 -15.27 -5.40
C ALA A 80 -1.61 -14.54 -6.20
N LEU A 81 -1.29 -13.33 -6.67
CA LEU A 81 -2.15 -12.54 -7.52
C LEU A 81 -1.33 -11.86 -8.60
N ASP A 82 -1.65 -12.14 -9.86
CA ASP A 82 -1.03 -11.51 -11.02
C ASP A 82 -2.05 -10.61 -11.73
N LEU A 83 -1.84 -9.31 -11.64
CA LEU A 83 -2.67 -8.28 -12.27
C LEU A 83 -1.90 -7.57 -13.40
N SER A 84 -0.84 -8.21 -13.90
CA SER A 84 -0.01 -7.64 -14.96
C SER A 84 -0.83 -7.26 -16.18
N GLY A 85 -0.65 -6.03 -16.64
CA GLY A 85 -1.37 -5.52 -17.82
C GLY A 85 -2.77 -4.97 -17.55
N MET A 86 -3.27 -4.98 -16.29
CA MET A 86 -4.56 -4.38 -15.95
C MET A 86 -4.42 -2.84 -15.88
N ALA A 87 -4.23 -2.23 -17.04
CA ALA A 87 -3.88 -0.81 -17.17
C ALA A 87 -4.99 0.16 -16.72
N LYS A 88 -6.22 -0.32 -16.56
CA LYS A 88 -7.35 0.50 -16.10
C LYS A 88 -7.63 0.35 -14.60
N LEU A 89 -6.93 -0.55 -13.90
CA LEU A 89 -7.11 -0.76 -12.48
C LEU A 89 -6.68 0.51 -11.71
N GLU A 90 -7.60 1.10 -10.97
CA GLU A 90 -7.43 2.34 -10.22
C GLU A 90 -7.31 2.11 -8.71
N LYS A 91 -7.99 1.06 -8.21
CA LYS A 91 -8.01 0.71 -6.79
C LYS A 91 -7.85 -0.79 -6.59
N LEU A 92 -6.92 -1.16 -5.73
CA LEU A 92 -6.67 -2.54 -5.31
C LEU A 92 -6.66 -2.63 -3.79
N ASP A 93 -7.49 -3.51 -3.23
CA ASP A 93 -7.47 -3.88 -1.82
C ASP A 93 -7.34 -5.40 -1.69
N VAL A 94 -6.17 -5.84 -1.27
CA VAL A 94 -5.83 -7.22 -0.92
C VAL A 94 -5.50 -7.36 0.57
N SER A 95 -5.85 -6.34 1.37
CA SER A 95 -5.51 -6.29 2.80
C SER A 95 -6.05 -7.51 3.55
N GLY A 96 -5.31 -7.98 4.53
CA GLY A 96 -5.70 -9.16 5.31
C GLY A 96 -5.65 -10.48 4.55
N CYS A 97 -5.19 -10.52 3.30
CA CYS A 97 -4.90 -11.77 2.60
C CYS A 97 -3.62 -12.39 3.17
N SER A 98 -3.70 -12.91 4.38
CA SER A 98 -2.56 -13.32 5.21
C SER A 98 -1.71 -14.45 4.62
N LYS A 99 -2.13 -15.05 3.51
CA LYS A 99 -1.38 -16.06 2.75
C LYS A 99 -0.75 -15.51 1.47
N LEU A 100 -0.97 -14.22 1.14
CA LEU A 100 -0.48 -13.63 -0.10
C LEU A 100 1.03 -13.44 -0.05
N LEU A 101 1.76 -14.24 -0.82
CA LEU A 101 3.22 -14.24 -0.90
C LEU A 101 3.73 -13.47 -2.13
N SER A 102 2.92 -13.38 -3.19
CA SER A 102 3.30 -12.76 -4.46
C SER A 102 2.18 -11.90 -5.00
N LEU A 103 2.49 -10.63 -5.27
CA LEU A 103 1.60 -9.67 -5.93
C LEU A 103 2.34 -9.04 -7.10
N LYS A 104 1.81 -9.19 -8.32
CA LYS A 104 2.37 -8.58 -9.54
C LYS A 104 1.46 -7.48 -10.05
N LEU A 105 2.04 -6.31 -10.23
CA LEU A 105 1.36 -5.08 -10.65
C LEU A 105 1.94 -4.47 -11.93
N THR A 106 2.76 -5.21 -12.66
CA THR A 106 3.41 -4.71 -13.88
C THR A 106 2.39 -4.21 -14.89
N GLY A 107 2.46 -2.92 -15.24
CA GLY A 107 1.53 -2.32 -16.20
C GLY A 107 0.23 -1.79 -15.61
N CYS A 108 0.04 -1.82 -14.27
CA CYS A 108 -1.10 -1.17 -13.60
C CYS A 108 -0.90 0.36 -13.52
N SER A 109 -0.78 1.01 -14.66
CA SER A 109 -0.38 2.42 -14.76
C SER A 109 -1.43 3.42 -14.28
N ALA A 110 -2.70 2.99 -14.19
CA ALA A 110 -3.78 3.82 -13.63
C ALA A 110 -3.98 3.64 -12.12
N LEU A 111 -3.24 2.73 -11.47
CA LEU A 111 -3.42 2.42 -10.06
C LEU A 111 -3.10 3.64 -9.20
N THR A 112 -4.11 4.13 -8.47
CA THR A 112 -4.01 5.29 -7.59
C THR A 112 -4.03 4.91 -6.11
N GLN A 113 -4.65 3.78 -5.77
CA GLN A 113 -4.81 3.32 -4.40
C GLN A 113 -4.46 1.83 -4.31
N LEU A 114 -3.51 1.52 -3.45
CA LEU A 114 -3.11 0.15 -3.13
C LEU A 114 -3.19 -0.06 -1.63
N ASP A 115 -3.99 -1.04 -1.20
CA ASP A 115 -3.89 -1.60 0.14
C ASP A 115 -3.49 -3.08 0.06
N ALA A 116 -2.28 -3.36 0.49
CA ALA A 116 -1.69 -4.69 0.62
C ALA A 116 -1.23 -4.94 2.06
N SER A 117 -1.89 -4.32 3.04
CA SER A 117 -1.57 -4.46 4.46
C SER A 117 -1.94 -5.84 4.98
N SER A 118 -1.24 -6.30 6.02
CA SER A 118 -1.52 -7.58 6.70
C SER A 118 -1.53 -8.79 5.76
N CYS A 119 -0.57 -8.82 4.85
CA CYS A 119 -0.28 -9.94 3.95
C CYS A 119 1.01 -10.68 4.40
N ALA A 120 1.52 -11.56 3.54
CA ALA A 120 2.78 -12.27 3.77
C ALA A 120 3.87 -11.87 2.75
N LEU A 121 3.79 -10.64 2.22
CA LEU A 121 4.70 -10.16 1.18
C LEU A 121 6.11 -9.97 1.74
N THR A 122 7.10 -10.51 1.03
CA THR A 122 8.53 -10.24 1.29
C THR A 122 9.11 -9.20 0.34
N THR A 123 8.45 -8.99 -0.78
CA THR A 123 8.77 -7.99 -1.80
C THR A 123 7.49 -7.36 -2.32
N LEU A 124 7.56 -6.09 -2.72
CA LEU A 124 6.49 -5.37 -3.39
C LEU A 124 7.11 -4.51 -4.49
N ASP A 125 6.86 -4.90 -5.74
CA ASP A 125 7.33 -4.16 -6.91
C ASP A 125 6.24 -3.22 -7.41
N LEU A 126 6.50 -1.93 -7.33
CA LEU A 126 5.60 -0.85 -7.75
C LEU A 126 6.05 -0.21 -9.08
N THR A 127 6.99 -0.85 -9.80
CA THR A 127 7.49 -0.35 -11.08
C THR A 127 6.34 -0.20 -12.09
N GLY A 128 6.22 1.00 -12.65
CA GLY A 128 5.15 1.31 -13.61
C GLY A 128 3.83 1.77 -13.00
N CYS A 129 3.67 1.74 -11.67
CA CYS A 129 2.49 2.26 -10.97
C CYS A 129 2.59 3.77 -10.72
N SER A 130 2.85 4.55 -11.76
CA SER A 130 3.18 5.99 -11.66
C SER A 130 2.02 6.90 -11.23
N ALA A 131 0.80 6.38 -11.18
CA ALA A 131 -0.37 7.13 -10.74
C ALA A 131 -0.64 7.02 -9.23
N LEU A 132 0.13 6.20 -8.48
CA LEU A 132 -0.10 5.94 -7.07
C LEU A 132 -0.12 7.23 -6.24
N LYS A 133 -1.18 7.35 -5.45
CA LYS A 133 -1.39 8.41 -4.46
C LYS A 133 -1.37 7.87 -3.04
N THR A 134 -1.88 6.66 -2.85
CA THR A 134 -1.93 6.01 -1.55
C THR A 134 -1.39 4.59 -1.66
N VAL A 135 -0.41 4.27 -0.83
CA VAL A 135 0.14 2.93 -0.66
C VAL A 135 0.08 2.57 0.81
N ALA A 136 -0.67 1.52 1.13
CA ALA A 136 -0.66 0.86 2.43
C ALA A 136 -0.10 -0.55 2.25
N CYS A 137 1.01 -0.84 2.93
CA CYS A 137 1.68 -2.14 2.92
C CYS A 137 2.20 -2.53 4.31
N SER A 138 1.59 -1.98 5.36
CA SER A 138 1.93 -2.30 6.75
C SER A 138 1.68 -3.78 7.08
N TYR A 139 2.36 -4.29 8.09
CA TYR A 139 2.20 -5.67 8.56
C TYR A 139 2.50 -6.72 7.47
N ASN A 140 3.70 -6.59 6.88
CA ASN A 140 4.26 -7.54 5.93
C ASN A 140 5.69 -7.96 6.37
N ALA A 141 6.45 -8.59 5.50
CA ALA A 141 7.84 -8.95 5.76
C ALA A 141 8.81 -8.29 4.75
N LEU A 142 8.45 -7.08 4.28
CA LEU A 142 9.24 -6.34 3.29
C LEU A 142 10.61 -5.96 3.86
N THR A 143 11.67 -6.26 3.13
CA THR A 143 13.05 -5.87 3.48
C THR A 143 13.52 -4.62 2.76
N ALA A 144 12.85 -4.26 1.67
CA ALA A 144 13.06 -3.04 0.90
C ALA A 144 11.73 -2.57 0.30
N LEU A 145 11.59 -1.29 0.06
CA LEU A 145 10.45 -0.69 -0.62
C LEU A 145 10.96 0.47 -1.49
N ASP A 146 10.76 0.35 -2.79
CA ASP A 146 11.08 1.40 -3.75
C ASP A 146 9.79 2.07 -4.23
N VAL A 147 9.65 3.35 -3.94
CA VAL A 147 8.52 4.20 -4.35
C VAL A 147 8.96 5.33 -5.27
N SER A 148 10.21 5.33 -5.74
CA SER A 148 10.80 6.41 -6.55
C SER A 148 10.00 6.73 -7.83
N GLY A 149 9.32 5.73 -8.40
CA GLY A 149 8.43 5.90 -9.56
C GLY A 149 7.05 6.50 -9.24
N SER A 150 6.72 6.73 -7.96
CA SER A 150 5.40 7.17 -7.51
C SER A 150 5.43 8.63 -7.03
N GLU A 151 5.80 9.55 -7.92
CA GLU A 151 5.97 10.99 -7.60
C GLU A 151 4.68 11.69 -7.11
N LYS A 152 3.50 11.08 -7.34
CA LYS A 152 2.19 11.59 -6.90
C LYS A 152 1.78 11.10 -5.52
N LEU A 153 2.66 10.35 -4.85
CA LEU A 153 2.35 9.73 -3.55
C LEU A 153 2.06 10.81 -2.51
N THR A 154 0.89 10.69 -1.89
CA THR A 154 0.43 11.58 -0.81
C THR A 154 0.40 10.89 0.54
N THR A 155 0.23 9.56 0.54
CA THR A 155 0.15 8.75 1.76
C THR A 155 0.93 7.46 1.57
N LEU A 156 1.85 7.19 2.49
CA LEU A 156 2.59 5.94 2.57
C LEU A 156 2.47 5.36 3.99
N GLU A 157 1.90 4.16 4.07
CA GLU A 157 1.80 3.38 5.30
C GLU A 157 2.58 2.07 5.11
N CYS A 158 3.75 1.97 5.74
CA CYS A 158 4.65 0.82 5.62
C CYS A 158 5.17 0.33 6.98
N SER A 159 4.42 0.60 8.05
CA SER A 159 4.75 0.17 9.40
C SER A 159 4.78 -1.35 9.56
N ALA A 160 5.47 -1.85 10.58
CA ALA A 160 5.56 -3.28 10.88
C ALA A 160 6.02 -4.12 9.68
N ASN A 161 7.21 -3.78 9.19
CA ASN A 161 7.95 -4.50 8.16
C ASN A 161 9.40 -4.77 8.64
N ARG A 162 10.31 -5.06 7.72
CA ARG A 162 11.74 -5.31 8.00
C ARG A 162 12.64 -4.36 7.20
N LEU A 163 12.14 -3.14 6.93
CA LEU A 163 12.87 -2.15 6.15
C LEU A 163 14.09 -1.67 6.94
N THR A 164 15.25 -1.58 6.28
CA THR A 164 16.49 -1.07 6.88
C THR A 164 16.85 0.35 6.42
N ALA A 165 16.30 0.76 5.29
CA ALA A 165 16.38 2.11 4.76
C ALA A 165 15.09 2.44 4.00
N LEU A 166 14.72 3.73 3.95
CA LEU A 166 13.63 4.25 3.16
C LEU A 166 14.05 5.59 2.57
N ASP A 167 14.05 5.68 1.25
CA ASP A 167 14.37 6.89 0.50
C ASP A 167 13.07 7.47 -0.07
N LEU A 168 12.70 8.64 0.42
CA LEU A 168 11.53 9.41 -0.02
C LEU A 168 11.96 10.77 -0.59
N SER A 169 13.24 10.90 -0.94
CA SER A 169 13.76 12.14 -1.51
C SER A 169 12.94 12.56 -2.74
N GLY A 170 12.57 13.83 -2.79
CA GLY A 170 11.80 14.39 -3.91
C GLY A 170 10.30 14.12 -3.90
N HIS A 171 9.74 13.40 -2.93
CA HIS A 171 8.28 13.17 -2.82
C HIS A 171 7.56 14.42 -2.29
N LYS A 172 7.51 15.46 -3.11
CA LYS A 172 6.98 16.79 -2.76
C LYS A 172 5.49 16.78 -2.39
N ALA A 173 4.74 15.78 -2.86
CA ALA A 173 3.30 15.65 -2.59
C ALA A 173 2.99 14.82 -1.34
N LEU A 174 4.00 14.17 -0.73
CA LEU A 174 3.80 13.28 0.43
C LEU A 174 3.36 14.09 1.64
N LYS A 175 2.19 13.72 2.19
CA LYS A 175 1.55 14.38 3.34
C LYS A 175 1.59 13.53 4.59
N VAL A 176 1.41 12.22 4.45
CA VAL A 176 1.34 11.27 5.55
C VAL A 176 2.35 10.14 5.33
N LEU A 177 3.21 9.94 6.31
CA LEU A 177 4.15 8.82 6.36
C LEU A 177 4.01 8.10 7.69
N THR A 178 3.70 6.80 7.66
CA THR A 178 3.85 5.90 8.79
C THR A 178 4.79 4.76 8.42
N CYS A 179 5.94 4.71 9.09
CA CYS A 179 6.99 3.71 8.87
C CYS A 179 7.53 3.15 10.19
N SER A 180 6.71 3.21 11.24
CA SER A 180 7.06 2.67 12.56
C SER A 180 7.24 1.14 12.56
N LEU A 181 7.84 0.58 13.62
CA LEU A 181 8.05 -0.86 13.76
C LEU A 181 8.79 -1.47 12.55
N ASN A 182 9.92 -0.86 12.19
CA ASN A 182 10.86 -1.34 11.18
C ASN A 182 12.28 -1.45 11.77
N SER A 183 13.28 -1.62 10.93
CA SER A 183 14.70 -1.62 11.33
C SER A 183 15.46 -0.50 10.63
N LEU A 184 14.78 0.65 10.39
CA LEU A 184 15.38 1.76 9.64
C LEU A 184 16.58 2.33 10.40
N THR A 185 17.73 2.33 9.74
CA THR A 185 18.90 3.06 10.14
C THR A 185 19.06 4.37 9.38
N LYS A 186 18.31 4.50 8.27
CA LYS A 186 18.30 5.65 7.37
C LYS A 186 16.89 5.94 6.88
N LEU A 187 16.47 7.20 6.99
CA LEU A 187 15.23 7.71 6.42
C LEU A 187 15.55 9.05 5.75
N ASP A 188 15.39 9.11 4.42
CA ASP A 188 15.62 10.32 3.65
C ASP A 188 14.29 10.98 3.30
N LEU A 189 14.07 12.18 3.84
CA LEU A 189 12.89 13.02 3.63
C LEU A 189 13.21 14.30 2.86
N THR A 190 14.36 14.35 2.19
CA THR A 190 14.79 15.52 1.43
C THR A 190 13.75 15.89 0.38
N GLY A 191 13.21 17.10 0.49
CA GLY A 191 12.20 17.61 -0.46
C GLY A 191 10.77 17.19 -0.17
N CYS A 192 10.47 16.49 0.95
CA CYS A 192 9.12 16.18 1.38
C CYS A 192 8.44 17.43 1.99
N THR A 193 8.29 18.48 1.19
CA THR A 193 7.84 19.81 1.65
C THR A 193 6.39 19.85 2.10
N ALA A 194 5.55 18.92 1.63
CA ALA A 194 4.14 18.82 2.00
C ALA A 194 3.87 17.86 3.17
N LEU A 195 4.92 17.29 3.80
CA LEU A 195 4.74 16.31 4.87
C LEU A 195 4.09 16.96 6.10
N GLU A 196 2.90 16.50 6.44
CA GLU A 196 2.06 17.01 7.54
C GLU A 196 2.07 16.03 8.74
N SER A 197 2.27 14.72 8.49
CA SER A 197 2.20 13.66 9.48
C SER A 197 3.33 12.65 9.28
N LEU A 198 4.08 12.39 10.35
CA LEU A 198 5.19 11.44 10.36
C LEU A 198 5.13 10.56 11.62
N ASP A 199 5.05 9.24 11.41
CA ASP A 199 5.36 8.25 12.45
C ASP A 199 6.51 7.37 11.98
N CYS A 200 7.67 7.54 12.59
CA CYS A 200 8.86 6.71 12.37
C CYS A 200 9.36 6.06 13.67
N SER A 201 8.47 5.90 14.66
CA SER A 201 8.75 5.28 15.95
C SER A 201 9.22 3.82 15.80
N ASP A 202 9.82 3.25 16.83
CA ASP A 202 10.27 1.86 16.86
C ASP A 202 11.15 1.48 15.66
N ASN A 203 12.19 2.28 15.41
CA ASN A 203 13.21 2.08 14.40
C ASN A 203 14.62 2.19 15.03
N ALA A 204 15.67 2.03 14.22
CA ALA A 204 17.06 2.15 14.62
C ALA A 204 17.72 3.44 14.09
N LEU A 205 16.93 4.51 13.90
CA LEU A 205 17.44 5.80 13.44
C LEU A 205 18.32 6.45 14.51
N THR A 206 19.50 6.92 14.12
CA THR A 206 20.41 7.68 14.99
C THR A 206 20.34 9.18 14.73
N ALA A 207 19.84 9.58 13.57
CA ALA A 207 19.59 10.96 13.19
C ALA A 207 18.41 11.02 12.20
N LEU A 208 17.70 12.15 12.19
CA LEU A 208 16.60 12.41 11.26
C LEU A 208 16.62 13.90 10.90
N ASP A 209 16.81 14.19 9.60
CA ASP A 209 16.76 15.56 9.08
C ASP A 209 15.33 15.88 8.62
N LEU A 210 14.72 16.86 9.28
CA LEU A 210 13.38 17.38 8.97
C LEU A 210 13.43 18.81 8.41
N SER A 211 14.62 19.36 8.10
CA SER A 211 14.78 20.75 7.65
C SER A 211 13.98 21.07 6.38
N GLY A 212 13.80 20.09 5.49
CA GLY A 212 13.01 20.21 4.28
C GLY A 212 11.49 20.01 4.46
N CYS A 213 11.03 19.51 5.62
CA CYS A 213 9.64 19.19 5.87
C CYS A 213 8.86 20.41 6.40
N THR A 214 8.72 21.43 5.57
CA THR A 214 8.20 22.74 5.98
C THR A 214 6.76 22.71 6.47
N ALA A 215 5.94 21.78 6.00
CA ALA A 215 4.57 21.62 6.47
C ALA A 215 4.47 21.06 7.89
N LEU A 216 5.40 20.18 8.33
CA LEU A 216 5.47 19.72 9.71
C LEU A 216 5.68 20.87 10.69
N ASN A 217 6.45 21.87 10.29
CA ASN A 217 6.74 23.04 11.11
C ASN A 217 5.55 23.99 11.25
N ALA A 218 4.66 24.04 10.25
CA ALA A 218 3.49 24.92 10.25
C ALA A 218 2.41 24.49 11.26
N THR A 219 2.39 23.22 11.68
CA THR A 219 1.41 22.70 12.64
C THR A 219 1.75 23.00 14.10
N THR A 220 2.84 23.70 14.37
CA THR A 220 3.26 24.12 15.73
C THR A 220 2.67 25.48 16.14
N GLN A 221 1.49 25.87 15.67
CA GLN A 221 0.89 27.14 16.02
C GLN A 221 0.04 27.09 17.29
N GLY A 222 0.44 27.93 18.24
CA GLY A 222 -0.42 28.63 19.20
C GLY A 222 -0.27 28.18 20.63
N ASP A 223 0.68 28.51 21.39
CA ASP A 223 0.85 28.66 22.86
C ASP A 223 2.20 28.18 23.40
N GLY A 224 3.14 27.91 22.52
CA GLY A 224 4.51 27.54 22.94
C GLY A 224 4.62 26.14 23.58
N LYS A 225 3.56 25.36 23.59
CA LYS A 225 3.59 23.93 23.90
C LYS A 225 3.53 23.16 22.59
N ALA A 226 4.60 22.48 22.27
CA ALA A 226 4.66 21.58 21.12
C ALA A 226 3.76 20.36 21.37
N GLU A 227 2.46 20.54 21.24
CA GLU A 227 1.52 19.43 21.04
C GLU A 227 1.38 19.15 19.55
N ASN A 228 2.50 18.90 18.89
CA ASN A 228 2.46 18.21 17.62
C ASN A 228 2.39 16.71 17.97
N PRO A 229 1.23 16.06 17.77
CA PRO A 229 1.08 14.63 18.09
C PRO A 229 2.05 13.75 17.31
N ILE A 230 2.69 14.29 16.28
CA ILE A 230 3.60 13.60 15.36
C ILE A 230 5.03 13.57 15.88
N LEU A 231 5.42 14.58 16.65
CA LEU A 231 6.70 14.65 17.35
C LEU A 231 6.53 14.44 18.86
N SER A 232 5.38 13.92 19.29
CA SER A 232 5.17 13.51 20.66
C SER A 232 6.17 12.41 21.03
N PRO A 233 6.76 12.41 22.23
CA PRO A 233 7.67 11.35 22.67
C PRO A 233 7.13 9.93 22.54
N GLN A 234 5.81 9.76 22.47
CA GLN A 234 5.18 8.47 22.25
C GLN A 234 5.32 7.91 20.81
N TYR A 235 5.70 8.75 19.85
CA TYR A 235 5.96 8.36 18.46
C TYR A 235 7.45 8.27 18.12
N LEU A 236 8.30 8.72 19.03
CA LEU A 236 9.74 8.48 18.95
C LEU A 236 10.05 7.18 19.70
N PRO A 237 11.06 6.40 19.31
CA PRO A 237 11.43 5.20 20.05
C PRO A 237 11.56 5.52 21.54
N GLU A 238 10.95 4.74 22.42
CA GLU A 238 10.98 4.96 23.88
C GLU A 238 12.40 5.09 24.46
N GLN A 239 13.41 4.64 23.70
CA GLN A 239 14.82 4.67 24.08
C GLN A 239 15.54 5.98 23.76
N THR A 240 14.83 6.89 23.13
CA THR A 240 15.46 8.07 22.57
C THR A 240 14.65 9.31 22.90
N GLY A 241 14.50 9.81 24.09
CA GLY A 241 13.97 11.13 24.32
C GLY A 241 14.55 12.14 23.30
N ALA A 242 14.12 12.20 22.04
CA ALA A 242 14.66 12.99 20.95
C ALA A 242 14.57 14.49 21.27
N VAL A 243 15.69 15.18 21.26
CA VAL A 243 15.68 16.64 21.24
C VAL A 243 15.45 17.09 19.82
N VAL A 244 14.27 17.64 19.56
CA VAL A 244 14.02 18.33 18.29
C VAL A 244 14.72 19.69 18.38
N ASP A 245 15.78 19.86 17.59
CA ASP A 245 16.33 21.19 17.36
C ASP A 245 15.36 21.96 16.46
N LYS A 246 14.56 22.83 17.05
CA LYS A 246 13.54 23.61 16.35
C LYS A 246 14.12 24.61 15.35
N GLU A 247 15.37 25.04 15.53
CA GLU A 247 16.03 25.97 14.62
C GLU A 247 16.57 25.27 13.37
N GLN A 248 16.98 24.02 13.51
CA GLN A 248 17.52 23.23 12.39
C GLN A 248 16.57 22.11 11.91
N CYS A 249 15.44 21.90 12.58
CA CYS A 249 14.50 20.80 12.29
C CYS A 249 15.17 19.43 12.20
N THR A 250 16.20 19.22 13.02
CA THR A 250 16.97 17.98 13.07
C THR A 250 16.69 17.26 14.39
N VAL A 251 16.36 16.00 14.31
CA VAL A 251 16.16 15.14 15.49
C VAL A 251 17.44 14.34 15.72
N TYR A 252 18.10 14.56 16.84
CA TYR A 252 19.26 13.80 17.26
C TYR A 252 18.83 12.74 18.27
N LEU A 253 18.82 11.50 17.87
CA LEU A 253 18.37 10.38 18.69
C LEU A 253 19.40 9.99 19.76
N ASP A 254 20.69 10.32 19.55
CA ASP A 254 21.77 10.03 20.49
C ASP A 254 21.78 10.90 21.75
N ALA A 255 21.09 12.06 21.74
CA ALA A 255 21.10 13.00 22.86
C ALA A 255 20.33 12.48 24.08
N ILE A 256 19.72 11.32 23.97
CA ILE A 256 18.72 10.89 24.92
C ILE A 256 18.98 9.52 25.51
N VAL A 257 19.88 8.77 24.98
CA VAL A 257 20.46 7.67 25.77
C VAL A 257 21.16 8.34 26.94
N GLY A 258 20.42 8.57 28.02
CA GLY A 258 20.95 9.15 29.25
C GLY A 258 22.23 8.43 29.56
N LYS A 259 23.28 9.21 29.68
CA LYS A 259 24.47 8.80 30.42
C LYS A 259 24.02 8.66 31.88
N ASP A 260 23.43 7.54 32.19
CA ASP A 260 23.37 7.09 33.55
C ASP A 260 24.60 6.23 33.76
N ASN A 261 25.54 6.88 34.42
CA ASN A 261 26.64 6.21 35.16
C ASN A 261 26.07 5.49 36.37
#